data_7a6f2faffcd7aef70152f527728e6fdf
#
_entry.id   7a6f2faffcd7aef70152f527728e6fdf
#
_cell.length_a   1.000
_cell.length_b   1.000
_cell.length_c   1.000
_cell.angle_alpha   90.00
_cell.angle_beta   90.00
_cell.angle_gamma   90.00
#
_symmetry.space_group_name_H-M   'P 1'
#
loop_
_entity.id
_entity.type
_entity.pdbx_description
1 polymer ?
#
loop_
_entity_poly.entity_id
_entity_poly.type
_entity_poly.pdbx_seq_one_letter_code
_entity_poly.pdbx_strand_id
1 'polypeptide(L)'
;MADGTLKVGTITTSSGSGTITLGQSGETVALGSGISSISNLSTGKVLQIIQGSTSTETRSSSNTLIDTTLSASITPSSSSNKVLVTVFQNGCDKSAANSGNQMILKLLRGSSVISTFGNNVTYTNSAIVNSIGTVGTMYLDSPSTTSATTYKTQMSNGNNTANVGTQGTGGETSTITLMEISA
;
A
#
# COMPACT_ATOMS: atom_id res chain seq x y z
N MET A 1 0.13 -48.67 -18.70
CA MET A 1 -0.81 -47.93 -19.55
C MET A 1 0.00 -46.96 -20.37
N ALA A 2 -0.26 -46.88 -21.70
CA ALA A 2 0.42 -45.89 -22.53
C ALA A 2 -0.11 -44.49 -22.19
N ASP A 3 0.76 -43.56 -21.88
CA ASP A 3 0.40 -42.16 -21.71
C ASP A 3 -0.09 -41.60 -23.03
N GLY A 4 -1.40 -41.37 -23.12
CA GLY A 4 -2.03 -40.80 -24.30
C GLY A 4 -1.75 -39.28 -24.36
N THR A 5 -1.19 -38.81 -25.47
CA THR A 5 -1.06 -37.40 -25.77
C THR A 5 -2.16 -36.98 -26.73
N LEU A 6 -3.00 -36.01 -26.32
CA LEU A 6 -3.98 -35.39 -27.21
C LEU A 6 -3.40 -34.09 -27.79
N LYS A 7 -3.19 -34.01 -29.09
CA LYS A 7 -2.77 -32.81 -29.82
C LYS A 7 -3.95 -32.21 -30.56
N VAL A 8 -4.42 -31.04 -30.10
CA VAL A 8 -5.56 -30.32 -30.70
C VAL A 8 -5.23 -28.85 -30.86
N GLY A 9 -5.76 -28.20 -31.90
CA GLY A 9 -5.60 -26.76 -32.10
C GLY A 9 -6.44 -25.93 -31.12
N THR A 10 -7.67 -26.39 -30.86
CA THR A 10 -8.59 -25.70 -29.95
C THR A 10 -9.52 -26.73 -29.29
N ILE A 11 -9.76 -26.53 -27.98
CA ILE A 11 -10.78 -27.25 -27.23
C ILE A 11 -11.86 -26.25 -26.83
N THR A 12 -13.08 -26.41 -27.32
CA THR A 12 -14.21 -25.55 -26.99
C THR A 12 -15.41 -26.38 -26.56
N THR A 13 -16.34 -25.77 -25.83
CA THR A 13 -17.65 -26.38 -25.58
C THR A 13 -18.54 -26.25 -26.81
N SER A 14 -19.38 -27.26 -27.09
CA SER A 14 -20.27 -27.28 -28.25
C SER A 14 -21.42 -26.26 -28.18
N SER A 15 -21.68 -25.66 -27.01
CA SER A 15 -22.86 -24.82 -26.77
C SER A 15 -22.54 -23.47 -26.13
N GLY A 16 -21.34 -22.95 -26.21
CA GLY A 16 -20.96 -21.61 -25.72
C GLY A 16 -21.05 -21.38 -24.20
N SER A 17 -21.72 -22.24 -23.45
CA SER A 17 -21.86 -22.14 -21.98
C SER A 17 -21.50 -23.42 -21.22
N GLY A 18 -20.89 -24.39 -21.89
CA GLY A 18 -20.49 -25.67 -21.30
C GLY A 18 -19.17 -25.53 -20.52
N THR A 19 -18.95 -26.46 -19.59
CA THR A 19 -17.70 -26.59 -18.84
C THR A 19 -16.84 -27.68 -19.47
N ILE A 20 -15.55 -27.41 -19.68
CA ILE A 20 -14.55 -28.44 -19.97
C ILE A 20 -13.83 -28.73 -18.64
N THR A 21 -14.01 -29.94 -18.11
CA THR A 21 -13.31 -30.40 -16.93
C THR A 21 -12.03 -31.10 -17.33
N LEU A 22 -10.90 -30.60 -16.84
CA LEU A 22 -9.57 -31.18 -17.02
C LEU A 22 -9.07 -31.67 -15.67
N GLY A 23 -8.78 -32.98 -15.57
CA GLY A 23 -8.31 -33.59 -14.32
C GLY A 23 -9.43 -33.93 -13.33
N GLN A 24 -9.08 -34.72 -12.31
CA GLN A 24 -9.94 -35.13 -11.21
C GLN A 24 -9.34 -34.60 -9.88
N SER A 25 -10.05 -34.82 -8.78
CA SER A 25 -9.55 -34.42 -7.46
C SER A 25 -8.20 -35.10 -7.18
N GLY A 26 -7.17 -34.30 -6.90
CA GLY A 26 -5.81 -34.77 -6.65
C GLY A 26 -4.89 -34.78 -7.88
N GLU A 27 -5.40 -34.49 -9.07
CA GLU A 27 -4.60 -34.35 -10.28
C GLU A 27 -4.13 -32.91 -10.49
N THR A 28 -2.97 -32.76 -11.12
CA THR A 28 -2.38 -31.45 -11.44
C THR A 28 -2.53 -31.17 -12.94
N VAL A 29 -3.10 -30.02 -13.28
CA VAL A 29 -3.04 -29.49 -14.63
C VAL A 29 -1.80 -28.62 -14.75
N ALA A 30 -0.75 -29.14 -15.40
CA ALA A 30 0.46 -28.37 -15.68
C ALA A 30 0.26 -27.52 -16.93
N LEU A 31 0.44 -26.21 -16.80
CA LEU A 31 0.38 -25.27 -17.91
C LEU A 31 1.79 -25.07 -18.46
N GLY A 32 1.95 -25.26 -19.78
CA GLY A 32 3.25 -25.08 -20.44
C GLY A 32 3.73 -23.62 -20.41
N SER A 33 5.03 -23.43 -20.59
CA SER A 33 5.70 -22.09 -20.56
C SER A 33 5.23 -21.13 -21.66
N GLY A 34 4.49 -21.62 -22.68
CA GLY A 34 3.93 -20.80 -23.76
C GLY A 34 2.54 -20.22 -23.49
N ILE A 35 1.99 -20.39 -22.28
CA ILE A 35 0.69 -19.81 -21.94
C ILE A 35 0.86 -18.34 -21.65
N SER A 36 0.40 -17.48 -22.56
CA SER A 36 0.47 -16.03 -22.44
C SER A 36 -0.61 -15.43 -21.56
N SER A 37 -1.73 -16.11 -21.37
CA SER A 37 -2.80 -15.64 -20.46
C SER A 37 -3.70 -16.78 -20.01
N ILE A 38 -4.16 -16.72 -18.78
CA ILE A 38 -5.32 -17.43 -18.26
C ILE A 38 -6.35 -16.34 -17.94
N SER A 39 -7.16 -15.98 -18.94
CA SER A 39 -8.28 -15.07 -18.73
C SER A 39 -9.31 -15.74 -17.81
N ASN A 40 -9.85 -14.99 -16.86
CA ASN A 40 -10.83 -15.45 -15.86
C ASN A 40 -10.30 -16.39 -14.75
N LEU A 41 -9.00 -16.50 -14.51
CA LEU A 41 -8.56 -16.91 -13.18
C LEU A 41 -8.89 -15.75 -12.24
N SER A 42 -10.13 -15.72 -11.75
CA SER A 42 -10.65 -14.62 -10.98
C SER A 42 -9.95 -14.58 -9.64
N THR A 43 -9.72 -13.39 -9.22
CA THR A 43 -9.62 -12.84 -7.88
C THR A 43 -8.23 -12.52 -7.36
N GLY A 44 -8.08 -11.25 -7.01
CA GLY A 44 -7.05 -10.84 -6.07
C GLY A 44 -5.60 -10.96 -6.55
N LYS A 45 -5.34 -11.07 -7.85
CA LYS A 45 -3.96 -11.11 -8.36
C LYS A 45 -3.28 -9.77 -8.11
N VAL A 46 -2.07 -9.82 -7.57
CA VAL A 46 -1.17 -8.67 -7.60
C VAL A 46 -0.65 -8.51 -9.02
N LEU A 47 -0.96 -7.38 -9.65
CA LEU A 47 -0.60 -7.08 -11.04
C LEU A 47 0.71 -6.31 -11.15
N GLN A 48 0.96 -5.40 -10.21
CA GLN A 48 2.20 -4.66 -10.10
C GLN A 48 2.47 -4.25 -8.65
N ILE A 49 3.73 -4.03 -8.34
CA ILE A 49 4.18 -3.54 -7.03
C ILE A 49 5.11 -2.36 -7.26
N ILE A 50 4.83 -1.24 -6.59
CA ILE A 50 5.67 -0.04 -6.59
C ILE A 50 6.03 0.28 -5.15
N GLN A 51 7.29 0.62 -4.89
CA GLN A 51 7.74 1.06 -3.58
C GLN A 51 8.40 2.43 -3.68
N GLY A 52 7.99 3.34 -2.81
CA GLY A 52 8.67 4.58 -2.51
C GLY A 52 9.34 4.51 -1.15
N SER A 53 10.42 5.24 -0.96
CA SER A 53 11.12 5.33 0.32
C SER A 53 11.70 6.72 0.54
N THR A 54 11.92 7.08 1.80
CA THR A 54 12.61 8.30 2.19
C THR A 54 13.34 8.10 3.52
N SER A 55 14.51 8.73 3.64
CA SER A 55 15.24 8.88 4.91
C SER A 55 15.39 10.35 5.30
N THR A 56 14.74 11.25 4.55
CA THR A 56 14.80 12.69 4.82
C THR A 56 13.96 13.04 6.04
N GLU A 57 14.60 13.54 7.06
CA GLU A 57 13.92 14.04 8.26
C GLU A 57 12.91 15.14 7.92
N THR A 58 11.73 15.06 8.51
CA THR A 58 10.70 16.08 8.42
C THR A 58 10.17 16.40 9.79
N ARG A 59 10.11 17.69 10.15
CA ARG A 59 9.62 18.16 11.45
C ARG A 59 8.58 19.27 11.30
N SER A 60 7.63 19.31 12.22
CA SER A 60 6.62 20.37 12.30
C SER A 60 6.22 20.66 13.75
N SER A 61 6.10 21.94 14.07
CA SER A 61 5.41 22.41 15.28
C SER A 61 4.01 22.92 15.01
N SER A 62 3.58 22.94 13.74
CA SER A 62 2.29 23.46 13.29
C SER A 62 1.23 22.36 13.25
N ASN A 63 -0.02 22.75 13.48
CA ASN A 63 -1.19 21.90 13.24
C ASN A 63 -1.60 21.82 11.75
N THR A 64 -0.93 22.57 10.88
CA THR A 64 -1.08 22.43 9.44
C THR A 64 -0.38 21.17 8.94
N LEU A 65 -1.05 20.39 8.12
CA LEU A 65 -0.48 19.21 7.49
C LEU A 65 0.66 19.59 6.53
N ILE A 66 1.79 18.90 6.66
CA ILE A 66 2.94 19.01 5.76
C ILE A 66 3.31 17.62 5.23
N ASP A 67 3.89 17.56 4.02
CA ASP A 67 4.37 16.31 3.43
C ASP A 67 5.56 15.75 4.23
N THR A 68 5.56 14.44 4.47
CA THR A 68 6.67 13.74 5.14
C THR A 68 7.77 13.31 4.18
N THR A 69 7.74 13.76 2.92
CA THR A 69 8.59 13.33 1.80
C THR A 69 8.38 11.88 1.36
N LEU A 70 7.55 11.09 2.06
CA LEU A 70 7.23 9.71 1.68
C LEU A 70 6.09 9.68 0.67
N SER A 71 6.37 9.20 -0.54
CA SER A 71 5.38 9.06 -1.60
C SER A 71 5.74 7.95 -2.60
N ALA A 72 4.72 7.45 -3.30
CA ALA A 72 4.86 6.59 -4.47
C ALA A 72 3.69 6.83 -5.43
N SER A 73 3.90 6.57 -6.72
CA SER A 73 2.87 6.71 -7.74
C SER A 73 2.68 5.41 -8.49
N ILE A 74 1.43 5.07 -8.76
CA ILE A 74 1.03 3.86 -9.51
C ILE A 74 0.05 4.25 -10.60
N THR A 75 0.11 3.56 -11.74
CA THR A 75 -0.86 3.70 -12.83
C THR A 75 -1.65 2.40 -12.94
N PRO A 76 -2.88 2.35 -12.41
CA PRO A 76 -3.68 1.13 -12.46
C PRO A 76 -4.01 0.74 -13.90
N SER A 77 -3.96 -0.56 -14.20
CA SER A 77 -4.25 -1.12 -15.53
C SER A 77 -5.76 -1.15 -15.84
N SER A 78 -6.60 -1.06 -14.82
CA SER A 78 -8.06 -0.96 -14.93
C SER A 78 -8.64 -0.05 -13.84
N SER A 79 -9.70 0.70 -14.19
CA SER A 79 -10.41 1.54 -13.23
C SER A 79 -11.21 0.77 -12.18
N SER A 80 -11.45 -0.54 -12.40
CA SER A 80 -12.07 -1.42 -11.42
C SER A 80 -11.08 -1.99 -10.39
N ASN A 81 -9.77 -1.97 -10.71
CA ASN A 81 -8.74 -2.51 -9.83
C ASN A 81 -8.59 -1.68 -8.55
N LYS A 82 -8.11 -2.34 -7.51
CA LYS A 82 -7.82 -1.73 -6.22
C LYS A 82 -6.33 -1.55 -6.03
N VAL A 83 -5.96 -0.65 -5.13
CA VAL A 83 -4.57 -0.44 -4.71
C VAL A 83 -4.46 -0.70 -3.22
N LEU A 84 -3.72 -1.74 -2.85
CA LEU A 84 -3.34 -1.97 -1.46
C LEU A 84 -2.13 -1.09 -1.16
N VAL A 85 -2.32 -0.15 -0.24
CA VAL A 85 -1.28 0.77 0.23
C VAL A 85 -0.80 0.31 1.59
N THR A 86 0.50 0.01 1.71
CA THR A 86 1.15 -0.31 2.99
C THR A 86 2.17 0.76 3.30
N VAL A 87 2.10 1.35 4.49
CA VAL A 87 2.99 2.41 4.97
C VAL A 87 3.69 1.97 6.23
N PHE A 88 5.00 2.18 6.28
CA PHE A 88 5.82 2.18 7.49
C PHE A 88 6.50 3.53 7.62
N GLN A 89 5.99 4.37 8.52
CA GLN A 89 6.55 5.67 8.83
C GLN A 89 7.49 5.51 10.03
N ASN A 90 8.79 5.59 9.79
CA ASN A 90 9.82 5.33 10.78
C ASN A 90 10.35 6.62 11.42
N GLY A 91 11.05 6.49 12.55
CA GLY A 91 11.63 7.59 13.28
C GLY A 91 10.60 8.62 13.77
N CYS A 92 9.41 8.14 14.15
CA CYS A 92 8.37 9.01 14.69
C CYS A 92 8.71 9.44 16.11
N ASP A 93 8.87 10.75 16.32
CA ASP A 93 9.27 11.29 17.60
C ASP A 93 8.57 12.62 17.95
N LYS A 94 8.71 12.99 19.21
CA LYS A 94 8.50 14.32 19.74
C LYS A 94 9.82 14.79 20.36
N SER A 95 10.50 15.74 19.72
CA SER A 95 11.84 16.18 20.10
C SER A 95 11.85 17.26 21.20
N ALA A 96 10.70 17.84 21.53
CA ALA A 96 10.59 18.85 22.60
C ALA A 96 9.79 18.30 23.78
N ALA A 97 10.23 18.67 24.98
CA ALA A 97 9.64 18.24 26.24
C ALA A 97 8.36 19.03 26.56
N ASN A 98 7.29 18.77 25.88
CA ASN A 98 5.97 19.37 26.09
C ASN A 98 4.93 18.30 26.45
N SER A 99 4.11 18.57 27.46
CA SER A 99 2.95 17.77 27.78
C SER A 99 1.84 17.99 26.73
N GLY A 100 1.01 16.97 26.51
CA GLY A 100 -0.13 17.06 25.63
C GLY A 100 0.19 17.19 24.13
N ASN A 101 1.45 17.22 23.75
CA ASN A 101 1.85 17.33 22.35
C ASN A 101 1.83 15.96 21.64
N GLN A 102 1.34 15.95 20.43
CA GLN A 102 1.09 14.73 19.68
C GLN A 102 1.31 14.92 18.18
N MET A 103 1.71 13.86 17.51
CA MET A 103 1.75 13.81 16.06
C MET A 103 0.45 13.22 15.49
N ILE A 104 0.00 13.77 14.39
CA ILE A 104 -1.06 13.25 13.54
C ILE A 104 -0.43 12.81 12.23
N LEU A 105 -0.73 11.59 11.76
CA LEU A 105 -0.27 11.03 10.50
C LEU A 105 -1.47 10.70 9.61
N LYS A 106 -1.40 11.14 8.36
CA LYS A 106 -2.44 10.92 7.35
C LYS A 106 -1.88 10.34 6.09
N LEU A 107 -2.65 9.43 5.48
CA LEU A 107 -2.42 8.89 4.15
C LEU A 107 -3.33 9.64 3.17
N LEU A 108 -2.75 10.11 2.07
CA LEU A 108 -3.44 10.83 1.01
C LEU A 108 -3.33 10.09 -0.31
N ARG A 109 -4.40 10.22 -1.12
CA ARG A 109 -4.39 9.97 -2.56
C ARG A 109 -4.44 11.35 -3.26
N GLY A 110 -3.36 11.74 -3.92
CA GLY A 110 -3.21 13.11 -4.44
C GLY A 110 -3.28 14.14 -3.31
N SER A 111 -4.32 14.98 -3.32
CA SER A 111 -4.61 15.95 -2.27
C SER A 111 -5.67 15.50 -1.26
N SER A 112 -6.33 14.36 -1.51
CA SER A 112 -7.44 13.87 -0.67
C SER A 112 -6.94 12.98 0.44
N VAL A 113 -7.26 13.28 1.69
CA VAL A 113 -7.02 12.39 2.83
C VAL A 113 -7.93 11.17 2.71
N ILE A 114 -7.34 9.98 2.67
CA ILE A 114 -8.06 8.70 2.59
C ILE A 114 -8.00 7.92 3.90
N SER A 115 -7.01 8.20 4.77
CA SER A 115 -6.90 7.58 6.08
C SER A 115 -6.15 8.48 7.05
N THR A 116 -6.55 8.45 8.33
CA THR A 116 -5.74 8.94 9.45
C THR A 116 -5.22 7.72 10.17
N PHE A 117 -3.92 7.44 10.07
CA PHE A 117 -3.32 6.22 10.61
C PHE A 117 -2.48 6.45 11.87
N GLY A 118 -2.30 7.70 12.26
CA GLY A 118 -1.71 8.11 13.51
C GLY A 118 -2.48 9.28 14.08
N ASN A 119 -2.97 9.12 15.30
CA ASN A 119 -3.54 10.19 16.09
C ASN A 119 -3.06 9.97 17.53
N ASN A 120 -2.66 11.03 18.21
CA ASN A 120 -1.98 10.94 19.51
C ASN A 120 -0.63 10.19 19.47
N VAL A 121 -0.01 10.08 18.31
CA VAL A 121 1.34 9.53 18.18
C VAL A 121 2.30 10.41 18.97
N THR A 122 3.21 9.81 19.73
CA THR A 122 4.18 10.49 20.62
C THR A 122 3.58 11.28 21.81
N TYR A 123 2.27 11.15 22.05
CA TYR A 123 1.61 11.83 23.16
C TYR A 123 2.23 11.46 24.52
N THR A 124 2.39 12.46 25.41
CA THR A 124 2.77 12.27 26.81
C THR A 124 2.03 13.24 27.71
N ASN A 125 1.63 12.80 28.91
CA ASN A 125 1.01 13.66 29.92
C ASN A 125 2.01 14.59 30.60
N SER A 126 3.31 14.26 30.53
CA SER A 126 4.39 14.99 31.15
C SER A 126 5.23 15.70 30.10
N ALA A 127 5.94 16.74 30.50
CA ALA A 127 6.85 17.48 29.64
C ALA A 127 8.14 16.69 29.39
N ILE A 128 8.07 15.64 28.55
CA ILE A 128 9.20 14.79 28.16
C ILE A 128 9.26 14.65 26.64
N VAL A 129 10.44 14.38 26.11
CA VAL A 129 10.62 13.90 24.73
C VAL A 129 10.10 12.47 24.62
N ASN A 130 9.66 12.08 23.45
CA ASN A 130 9.16 10.72 23.23
C ASN A 130 9.45 10.26 21.81
N SER A 131 10.13 9.13 21.68
CA SER A 131 10.36 8.45 20.41
C SER A 131 9.68 7.09 20.44
N ILE A 132 8.84 6.82 19.45
CA ILE A 132 8.07 5.58 19.36
C ILE A 132 8.52 4.67 18.22
N GLY A 133 9.45 5.14 17.37
CA GLY A 133 9.96 4.37 16.25
C GLY A 133 9.01 4.35 15.06
N THR A 134 8.30 3.27 14.83
CA THR A 134 7.50 3.05 13.62
C THR A 134 6.00 3.17 13.87
N VAL A 135 5.32 3.88 12.96
CA VAL A 135 3.86 3.89 12.83
C VAL A 135 3.49 3.36 11.45
N GLY A 136 2.64 2.36 11.37
CA GLY A 136 2.27 1.74 10.11
C GLY A 136 0.77 1.68 9.88
N THR A 137 0.39 1.53 8.61
CA THR A 137 -0.98 1.27 8.19
C THR A 137 -1.03 0.44 6.93
N MET A 138 -2.16 -0.22 6.73
CA MET A 138 -2.52 -0.88 5.48
C MET A 138 -3.91 -0.40 5.08
N TYR A 139 -4.08 0.04 3.84
CA TYR A 139 -5.33 0.57 3.34
C TYR A 139 -5.60 0.06 1.92
N LEU A 140 -6.77 -0.52 1.69
CA LEU A 140 -7.20 -0.96 0.37
C LEU A 140 -8.07 0.14 -0.26
N ASP A 141 -7.49 0.83 -1.23
CA ASP A 141 -8.14 1.94 -1.94
C ASP A 141 -8.78 1.48 -3.26
N SER A 142 -9.80 2.24 -3.68
CA SER A 142 -10.45 2.10 -4.99
C SER A 142 -10.27 3.43 -5.74
N PRO A 143 -9.16 3.62 -6.48
CA PRO A 143 -8.85 4.90 -7.11
C PRO A 143 -9.77 5.22 -8.28
N SER A 144 -10.42 4.21 -8.86
CA SER A 144 -11.38 4.31 -9.97
C SER A 144 -10.83 5.07 -11.19
N THR A 145 -9.55 4.87 -11.51
CA THR A 145 -8.85 5.53 -12.61
C THR A 145 -7.75 4.65 -13.18
N THR A 146 -7.40 4.91 -14.43
CA THR A 146 -6.20 4.37 -15.11
C THR A 146 -5.11 5.42 -15.29
N SER A 147 -5.26 6.60 -14.69
CA SER A 147 -4.24 7.65 -14.68
C SER A 147 -3.24 7.44 -13.54
N ALA A 148 -2.04 7.98 -13.69
CA ALA A 148 -1.04 7.98 -12.64
C ALA A 148 -1.59 8.61 -11.36
N THR A 149 -1.55 7.85 -10.27
CA THR A 149 -2.11 8.21 -8.97
C THR A 149 -1.03 8.17 -7.92
N THR A 150 -0.80 9.30 -7.26
CA THR A 150 0.20 9.42 -6.19
C THR A 150 -0.44 9.20 -4.84
N TYR A 151 0.17 8.33 -4.05
CA TYR A 151 -0.10 8.17 -2.62
C TYR A 151 1.06 8.76 -1.84
N LYS A 152 0.76 9.48 -0.77
CA LYS A 152 1.76 10.12 0.09
C LYS A 152 1.30 10.20 1.53
N THR A 153 2.24 10.43 2.43
CA THR A 153 1.93 10.69 3.83
C THR A 153 2.16 12.15 4.19
N GLN A 154 1.31 12.65 5.07
CA GLN A 154 1.43 13.95 5.69
C GLN A 154 1.39 13.83 7.20
N MET A 155 2.05 14.77 7.88
CA MET A 155 2.00 14.90 9.31
C MET A 155 1.64 16.31 9.76
N SER A 156 1.14 16.43 10.98
CA SER A 156 1.00 17.70 11.69
C SER A 156 1.20 17.48 13.18
N ASN A 157 1.46 18.57 13.91
CA ASN A 157 1.38 18.59 15.35
C ASN A 157 -0.08 18.84 15.78
N GLY A 158 -0.59 18.05 16.71
CA GLY A 158 -2.00 18.20 17.15
C GLY A 158 -2.26 19.43 18.01
N ASN A 159 -1.25 19.97 18.71
CA ASN A 159 -1.41 21.05 19.68
C ASN A 159 -0.67 22.35 19.34
N ASN A 160 0.02 22.39 18.21
CA ASN A 160 0.73 23.59 17.72
C ASN A 160 1.79 24.15 18.70
N THR A 161 2.45 23.30 19.47
CA THR A 161 3.32 23.74 20.59
C THR A 161 4.74 23.24 20.55
N ALA A 162 5.03 22.10 19.93
CA ALA A 162 6.37 21.53 19.91
C ALA A 162 6.63 20.68 18.67
N ASN A 163 7.90 20.51 18.31
CA ASN A 163 8.26 19.72 17.15
C ASN A 163 7.91 18.24 17.33
N VAL A 164 7.18 17.72 16.39
CA VAL A 164 7.05 16.30 16.07
C VAL A 164 7.76 16.01 14.76
N GLY A 165 8.27 14.81 14.58
CA GLY A 165 9.07 14.47 13.40
C GLY A 165 8.95 13.03 12.95
N THR A 166 9.31 12.83 11.71
CA THR A 166 9.51 11.52 11.08
C THR A 166 10.92 11.42 10.54
N GLN A 167 11.50 10.22 10.50
CA GLN A 167 12.92 9.96 10.17
C GLN A 167 13.89 10.71 11.10
N GLY A 168 13.49 10.96 12.35
CA GLY A 168 14.09 11.95 13.25
C GLY A 168 15.35 11.57 13.98
N THR A 169 15.77 10.30 14.05
CA THR A 169 16.81 9.88 14.99
C THR A 169 18.03 9.23 14.36
N GLY A 170 18.23 9.30 13.06
CA GLY A 170 19.50 8.87 12.51
C GLY A 170 19.44 7.95 11.31
N GLY A 171 18.62 8.29 10.36
CA GLY A 171 18.65 7.63 9.05
C GLY A 171 17.69 6.45 8.90
N GLU A 172 16.66 6.40 9.73
CA GLU A 172 15.58 5.45 9.52
C GLU A 172 14.90 5.70 8.17
N THR A 173 14.72 4.63 7.42
CA THR A 173 14.04 4.70 6.13
C THR A 173 12.57 4.36 6.29
N SER A 174 11.70 5.30 5.95
CA SER A 174 10.27 5.05 5.80
C SER A 174 9.96 4.50 4.42
N THR A 175 8.94 3.65 4.32
CA THR A 175 8.53 3.04 3.06
C THR A 175 7.02 3.12 2.84
N ILE A 176 6.63 3.29 1.58
CA ILE A 176 5.27 3.15 1.09
C ILE A 176 5.26 2.15 -0.05
N THR A 177 4.47 1.09 0.07
CA THR A 177 4.34 0.06 -0.96
C THR A 177 2.93 0.07 -1.51
N LEU A 178 2.80 0.15 -2.81
CA LEU A 178 1.55 0.13 -3.57
C LEU A 178 1.47 -1.18 -4.33
N MET A 179 0.40 -1.94 -4.15
CA MET A 179 0.12 -3.17 -4.88
C MET A 179 -1.19 -3.03 -5.63
N GLU A 180 -1.16 -3.11 -6.95
CA GLU A 180 -2.40 -3.20 -7.74
C GLU A 180 -2.98 -4.60 -7.62
N ILE A 181 -4.24 -4.65 -7.22
CA ILE A 181 -5.02 -5.89 -7.04
C ILE A 181 -6.11 -5.91 -8.12
N SER A 182 -6.15 -6.98 -8.92
CA SER A 182 -7.22 -7.16 -9.91
C SER A 182 -8.59 -7.25 -9.21
N ALA A 183 -9.58 -6.62 -9.82
CA ALA A 183 -10.99 -6.77 -9.42
C ALA A 183 -11.51 -8.17 -9.78
#